data_e7e3adffb7c4bcd9521b22137fbc424b
#
_entry.id   e7e3adffb7c4bcd9521b22137fbc424b
#
_cell.length_a   1.000
_cell.length_b   1.000
_cell.length_c   1.000
_cell.angle_alpha   90.00
_cell.angle_beta   90.00
_cell.angle_gamma   90.00
#
_symmetry.space_group_name_H-M   'P 1'
#
loop_
_entity.id
_entity.type
_entity.pdbx_description
1 polymer ?
#
loop_
_entity_poly.entity_id
_entity_poly.type
_entity_poly.pdbx_seq_one_letter_code
_entity_poly.pdbx_strand_id
1 'polypeptide(L)'
;MKKILLSLLAFCSFVTFAAGELNMDEVNKYVREKLNRDKEITFSYKINKTNNTLEGYSEEGKLVAVNSLKDEPAVVQMAGMKTKISEKNGKLNPVSEIYLANGQLVVRNTYKFNRDTNIFATDAVIAYVNGEIPYSADLKAFLDGIDRIQVENFENNKLALFTTYEINHKTQQITVKNGLSAKVTITKAVLSINGLNGTMETYYENGKINQKVAIKNGLFNGKVEKFSDKSGKLLGTGVMKDGLPDGEFVEYDEAGKVISKVKYKDGKEIK
;
A
#
# COMPACT_ATOMS: atom_id res chain seq x y z
N MET A 1 5.40 -14.39 -12.30
CA MET A 1 4.57 -14.22 -11.10
C MET A 1 5.06 -13.12 -10.13
N LYS A 2 6.18 -12.43 -10.40
CA LYS A 2 6.69 -11.28 -9.58
C LYS A 2 5.79 -10.03 -9.58
N LYS A 3 4.81 -9.92 -10.48
CA LYS A 3 3.97 -8.71 -10.63
C LYS A 3 2.53 -8.83 -10.08
N ILE A 4 2.10 -9.99 -9.63
CA ILE A 4 0.67 -10.23 -9.35
C ILE A 4 0.28 -9.97 -7.89
N LEU A 5 1.19 -10.10 -6.93
CA LEU A 5 0.87 -9.81 -5.52
C LEU A 5 1.03 -8.33 -5.16
N LEU A 6 1.80 -7.58 -5.95
CA LEU A 6 2.08 -6.14 -5.73
C LEU A 6 1.24 -5.23 -6.64
N SER A 7 0.71 -5.72 -7.75
CA SER A 7 0.01 -4.90 -8.75
C SER A 7 -1.42 -4.48 -8.37
N LEU A 8 -2.01 -5.08 -7.34
CA LEU A 8 -3.31 -4.63 -6.80
C LEU A 8 -3.19 -3.43 -5.84
N LEU A 9 -1.98 -3.11 -5.41
CA LEU A 9 -1.69 -1.97 -4.53
C LEU A 9 -1.33 -0.68 -5.29
N ALA A 10 -1.01 -0.78 -6.58
CA ALA A 10 -0.50 0.32 -7.39
C ALA A 10 -1.54 1.40 -7.76
N PHE A 11 -2.79 1.27 -7.36
CA PHE A 11 -3.83 2.27 -7.69
C PHE A 11 -3.87 3.47 -6.73
N CYS A 12 -3.12 3.46 -5.64
CA CYS A 12 -3.18 4.52 -4.62
C CYS A 12 -1.97 5.46 -4.61
N SER A 13 -0.92 5.20 -5.37
CA SER A 13 0.28 6.02 -5.42
C SER A 13 0.29 7.01 -6.60
N PHE A 14 -0.83 7.66 -6.91
CA PHE A 14 -0.91 8.61 -8.01
C PHE A 14 -0.62 10.08 -7.63
N VAL A 15 0.05 10.29 -6.51
CA VAL A 15 0.89 11.48 -6.38
C VAL A 15 2.34 11.00 -6.41
N THR A 16 2.69 10.29 -7.49
CA THR A 16 4.10 10.00 -7.76
C THR A 16 4.82 11.32 -7.99
N PHE A 17 5.99 11.39 -7.42
CA PHE A 17 7.03 12.35 -7.69
C PHE A 17 7.30 12.48 -9.20
N ALA A 18 6.41 13.10 -9.94
CA ALA A 18 6.76 13.71 -11.21
C ALA A 18 7.66 14.89 -10.86
N ALA A 19 8.96 14.68 -11.01
CA ALA A 19 9.97 15.71 -10.83
C ALA A 19 9.71 16.86 -11.78
N GLY A 20 9.09 17.92 -11.31
CA GLY A 20 8.87 19.14 -12.08
C GLY A 20 7.87 20.08 -11.42
N GLU A 21 8.33 21.02 -10.64
CA GLU A 21 7.65 22.28 -10.27
C GLU A 21 6.36 22.22 -9.42
N LEU A 22 6.11 21.15 -8.70
CA LEU A 22 5.17 21.20 -7.57
C LEU A 22 5.90 21.81 -6.38
N ASN A 23 5.53 23.02 -6.00
CA ASN A 23 5.88 23.50 -4.66
C ASN A 23 4.99 22.78 -3.64
N MET A 24 5.41 21.57 -3.26
CA MET A 24 4.67 20.72 -2.33
C MET A 24 4.45 21.41 -0.97
N ASP A 25 5.33 22.32 -0.59
CA ASP A 25 5.20 23.10 0.63
C ASP A 25 4.01 24.07 0.54
N GLU A 26 3.77 24.67 -0.62
CA GLU A 26 2.60 25.53 -0.85
C GLU A 26 1.29 24.72 -0.84
N VAL A 27 1.26 23.54 -1.47
CA VAL A 27 0.10 22.66 -1.45
C VAL A 27 -0.19 22.21 -0.01
N ASN A 28 0.83 21.77 0.72
CA ASN A 28 0.68 21.37 2.11
C ASN A 28 0.23 22.52 3.00
N LYS A 29 0.81 23.70 2.82
CA LYS A 29 0.40 24.90 3.55
C LYS A 29 -1.05 25.23 3.27
N TYR A 30 -1.47 25.20 2.00
CA TYR A 30 -2.85 25.44 1.60
C TYR A 30 -3.82 24.42 2.24
N VAL A 31 -3.49 23.12 2.16
CA VAL A 31 -4.30 22.05 2.77
C VAL A 31 -4.42 22.26 4.26
N ARG A 32 -3.33 22.54 4.96
CA ARG A 32 -3.35 22.79 6.42
C ARG A 32 -4.17 24.01 6.81
N GLU A 33 -3.99 25.13 6.11
CA GLU A 33 -4.73 26.36 6.36
C GLU A 33 -6.23 26.18 6.14
N LYS A 34 -6.61 25.42 5.12
CA LYS A 34 -8.02 25.13 4.81
C LYS A 34 -8.62 24.10 5.76
N LEU A 35 -7.94 23.01 6.05
CA LEU A 35 -8.43 22.01 7.00
C LEU A 35 -8.65 22.59 8.40
N ASN A 36 -7.87 23.58 8.81
CA ASN A 36 -8.08 24.29 10.07
C ASN A 36 -9.33 25.21 10.09
N ARG A 37 -9.85 25.58 8.91
CA ARG A 37 -11.03 26.45 8.75
C ARG A 37 -12.26 25.69 8.34
N ASP A 38 -12.11 24.88 7.29
CA ASP A 38 -13.17 24.12 6.65
C ASP A 38 -12.84 22.64 6.78
N LYS A 39 -13.67 21.87 7.42
CA LYS A 39 -13.45 20.45 7.70
C LYS A 39 -13.34 19.55 6.46
N GLU A 40 -13.53 20.09 5.28
CA GLU A 40 -13.40 19.38 3.99
C GLU A 40 -12.84 20.33 2.94
N ILE A 41 -11.94 19.79 2.07
CA ILE A 41 -11.39 20.48 0.91
C ILE A 41 -11.59 19.57 -0.29
N THR A 42 -12.08 20.12 -1.40
CA THR A 42 -12.22 19.40 -2.66
C THR A 42 -11.26 19.97 -3.71
N PHE A 43 -10.54 19.07 -4.38
CA PHE A 43 -9.74 19.39 -5.55
C PHE A 43 -10.37 18.76 -6.79
N SER A 44 -10.31 19.46 -7.94
CA SER A 44 -10.69 18.93 -9.24
C SER A 44 -9.51 19.00 -10.20
N TYR A 45 -9.35 17.98 -11.06
CA TYR A 45 -8.21 17.88 -11.97
C TYR A 45 -8.66 18.07 -13.42
N LYS A 46 -7.94 18.92 -14.18
CA LYS A 46 -8.21 19.22 -15.59
C LYS A 46 -6.92 19.14 -16.40
N ILE A 47 -7.04 18.72 -17.66
CA ILE A 47 -5.92 18.79 -18.61
C ILE A 47 -5.87 20.19 -19.21
N ASN A 48 -4.73 20.86 -19.06
CA ASN A 48 -4.39 22.05 -19.85
C ASN A 48 -3.63 21.61 -21.10
N LYS A 49 -4.33 21.66 -22.25
CA LYS A 49 -3.77 21.22 -23.53
C LYS A 49 -2.69 22.17 -24.06
N THR A 50 -2.73 23.45 -23.67
CA THR A 50 -1.76 24.46 -24.13
C THR A 50 -0.39 24.20 -23.52
N ASN A 51 -0.35 23.89 -22.22
CA ASN A 51 0.88 23.68 -21.48
C ASN A 51 1.26 22.20 -21.38
N ASN A 52 0.39 21.31 -21.86
CA ASN A 52 0.51 19.85 -21.70
C ASN A 52 0.70 19.43 -20.22
N THR A 53 -0.20 19.94 -19.37
CA THR A 53 -0.18 19.69 -17.91
C THR A 53 -1.52 19.17 -17.42
N LEU A 54 -1.49 18.39 -16.33
CA LEU A 54 -2.63 18.14 -15.46
C LEU A 54 -2.61 19.19 -14.36
N GLU A 55 -3.66 19.95 -14.23
CA GLU A 55 -3.81 21.03 -13.26
C GLU A 55 -4.86 20.66 -12.22
N GLY A 56 -4.51 20.84 -10.93
CA GLY A 56 -5.40 20.66 -9.78
C GLY A 56 -5.91 22.01 -9.29
N TYR A 57 -7.23 22.12 -9.13
CA TYR A 57 -7.89 23.34 -8.70
C TYR A 57 -8.66 23.12 -7.41
N SER A 58 -8.64 24.09 -6.49
CA SER A 58 -9.51 24.13 -5.33
C SER A 58 -10.97 24.38 -5.73
N GLU A 59 -11.90 24.27 -4.78
CA GLU A 59 -13.32 24.60 -4.99
C GLU A 59 -13.52 26.06 -5.41
N GLU A 60 -12.67 26.97 -4.94
CA GLU A 60 -12.70 28.39 -5.31
C GLU A 60 -12.04 28.63 -6.68
N GLY A 61 -11.60 27.59 -7.37
CA GLY A 61 -10.93 27.71 -8.68
C GLY A 61 -9.47 28.14 -8.60
N LYS A 62 -8.84 28.14 -7.42
CA LYS A 62 -7.41 28.42 -7.28
C LYS A 62 -6.60 27.24 -7.80
N LEU A 63 -5.61 27.51 -8.65
CA LEU A 63 -4.62 26.51 -9.07
C LEU A 63 -3.73 26.15 -7.88
N VAL A 64 -3.70 24.87 -7.51
CA VAL A 64 -2.99 24.35 -6.34
C VAL A 64 -1.99 23.24 -6.67
N ALA A 65 -2.10 22.66 -7.87
CA ALA A 65 -1.19 21.62 -8.35
C ALA A 65 -1.03 21.69 -9.87
N VAL A 66 0.19 21.42 -10.35
CA VAL A 66 0.50 21.33 -11.79
C VAL A 66 1.44 20.14 -12.00
N ASN A 67 1.05 19.20 -12.86
CA ASN A 67 1.87 18.04 -13.21
C ASN A 67 2.09 18.02 -14.73
N SER A 68 3.33 17.79 -15.16
CA SER A 68 3.64 17.62 -16.59
C SER A 68 3.04 16.29 -17.10
N LEU A 69 2.46 16.32 -18.30
CA LEU A 69 1.93 15.13 -18.97
C LEU A 69 2.96 14.44 -19.88
N LYS A 70 4.19 14.95 -19.93
CA LYS A 70 5.16 14.60 -20.99
C LYS A 70 5.45 13.10 -21.09
N ASP A 71 5.37 12.32 -20.00
CA ASP A 71 5.78 10.93 -20.02
C ASP A 71 4.96 9.99 -19.12
N GLU A 72 3.76 10.41 -18.64
CA GLU A 72 3.02 9.63 -17.64
C GLU A 72 1.54 9.42 -18.01
N PRO A 73 1.20 8.30 -18.68
CA PRO A 73 -0.20 7.92 -18.96
C PRO A 73 -1.08 7.86 -17.70
N ALA A 74 -0.49 7.58 -16.55
CA ALA A 74 -1.18 7.52 -15.27
C ALA A 74 -1.74 8.89 -14.83
N VAL A 75 -1.01 9.98 -15.08
CA VAL A 75 -1.42 11.33 -14.73
C VAL A 75 -2.64 11.78 -15.57
N VAL A 76 -2.73 11.32 -16.81
CA VAL A 76 -3.89 11.59 -17.69
C VAL A 76 -5.17 10.97 -17.16
N GLN A 77 -5.09 9.83 -16.48
CA GLN A 77 -6.24 9.13 -15.91
C GLN A 77 -6.88 9.92 -14.75
N MET A 78 -6.17 10.84 -14.13
CA MET A 78 -6.71 11.73 -13.09
C MET A 78 -7.60 12.85 -13.64
N ALA A 79 -7.61 13.09 -14.95
CA ALA A 79 -8.46 14.12 -15.56
C ALA A 79 -9.95 13.82 -15.30
N GLY A 80 -10.65 14.79 -14.73
CA GLY A 80 -12.06 14.66 -14.35
C GLY A 80 -12.29 13.99 -12.98
N MET A 81 -11.26 13.51 -12.31
CA MET A 81 -11.38 13.04 -10.93
C MET A 81 -11.53 14.20 -9.95
N LYS A 82 -12.05 13.90 -8.78
CA LYS A 82 -12.09 14.82 -7.63
C LYS A 82 -11.43 14.14 -6.44
N THR A 83 -10.61 14.89 -5.72
CA THR A 83 -10.06 14.44 -4.44
C THR A 83 -10.66 15.28 -3.33
N LYS A 84 -11.27 14.63 -2.34
CA LYS A 84 -11.73 15.27 -1.11
C LYS A 84 -10.77 14.93 0.02
N ILE A 85 -10.39 15.94 0.78
CA ILE A 85 -9.55 15.81 1.98
C ILE A 85 -10.34 16.37 3.14
N SER A 86 -10.55 15.56 4.17
CA SER A 86 -11.30 15.95 5.35
C SER A 86 -10.56 15.58 6.63
N GLU A 87 -10.78 16.37 7.67
CA GLU A 87 -10.34 16.09 9.02
C GLU A 87 -11.50 15.49 9.81
N LYS A 88 -11.23 14.40 10.52
CA LYS A 88 -12.24 13.71 11.32
C LYS A 88 -12.07 14.04 12.81
N ASN A 89 -13.12 14.63 13.42
CA ASN A 89 -13.20 14.92 14.86
C ASN A 89 -12.20 15.96 15.39
N GLY A 90 -11.78 16.94 14.59
CA GLY A 90 -10.88 18.00 15.02
C GLY A 90 -9.48 17.52 15.39
N LYS A 91 -9.07 16.31 14.96
CA LYS A 91 -7.73 15.76 15.11
C LYS A 91 -7.06 15.65 13.76
N LEU A 92 -5.73 15.75 13.74
CA LEU A 92 -4.88 15.52 12.56
C LEU A 92 -4.92 14.02 12.14
N ASN A 93 -6.10 13.58 11.70
CA ASN A 93 -6.31 12.28 11.07
C ASN A 93 -7.07 12.54 9.77
N PRO A 94 -6.44 13.15 8.77
CA PRO A 94 -7.12 13.52 7.55
C PRO A 94 -7.62 12.29 6.81
N VAL A 95 -8.73 12.46 6.13
CA VAL A 95 -9.27 11.49 5.19
C VAL A 95 -9.15 12.07 3.80
N SER A 96 -8.51 11.36 2.89
CA SER A 96 -8.46 11.70 1.47
C SER A 96 -9.39 10.76 0.70
N GLU A 97 -10.27 11.31 -0.12
CA GLU A 97 -11.20 10.53 -0.94
C GLU A 97 -11.05 10.92 -2.40
N ILE A 98 -10.98 9.91 -3.26
CA ILE A 98 -10.86 10.08 -4.72
C ILE A 98 -12.15 9.59 -5.37
N TYR A 99 -12.72 10.45 -6.19
CA TYR A 99 -13.98 10.19 -6.90
C TYR A 99 -13.76 10.24 -8.41
N LEU A 100 -14.46 9.39 -9.16
CA LEU A 100 -14.61 9.55 -10.60
C LEU A 100 -15.42 10.80 -10.93
N ALA A 101 -15.36 11.23 -12.19
CA ALA A 101 -16.12 12.38 -12.66
C ALA A 101 -17.65 12.25 -12.44
N ASN A 102 -18.16 11.00 -12.45
CA ASN A 102 -19.58 10.69 -12.19
C ASN A 102 -19.95 10.71 -10.70
N GLY A 103 -19.02 11.04 -9.79
CA GLY A 103 -19.24 11.09 -8.36
C GLY A 103 -19.09 9.76 -7.62
N GLN A 104 -18.67 8.70 -8.31
CA GLN A 104 -18.43 7.40 -7.68
C GLN A 104 -17.13 7.44 -6.88
N LEU A 105 -17.18 7.07 -5.59
CA LEU A 105 -15.99 6.90 -4.75
C LEU A 105 -15.20 5.67 -5.24
N VAL A 106 -13.90 5.83 -5.44
CA VAL A 106 -12.98 4.74 -5.84
C VAL A 106 -11.92 4.44 -4.79
N VAL A 107 -11.43 5.46 -4.06
CA VAL A 107 -10.43 5.29 -3.02
C VAL A 107 -10.75 6.18 -1.83
N ARG A 108 -10.54 5.65 -0.63
CA ARG A 108 -10.48 6.42 0.61
C ARG A 108 -9.21 6.09 1.35
N ASN A 109 -8.42 7.11 1.67
CA ASN A 109 -7.26 7.00 2.53
C ASN A 109 -7.58 7.63 3.88
N THR A 110 -7.28 6.92 4.96
CA THR A 110 -7.39 7.43 6.34
C THR A 110 -6.00 7.38 6.95
N TYR A 111 -5.55 8.52 7.48
CA TYR A 111 -4.23 8.69 8.07
C TYR A 111 -4.33 8.91 9.57
N LYS A 112 -3.38 8.36 10.32
CA LYS A 112 -3.17 8.68 11.71
C LYS A 112 -1.73 9.11 11.89
N PHE A 113 -1.55 10.36 12.29
CA PHE A 113 -0.25 10.95 12.56
C PHE A 113 -0.06 11.11 14.08
N ASN A 114 1.17 10.92 14.55
CA ASN A 114 1.54 11.16 15.95
C ASN A 114 2.11 12.57 16.14
N ARG A 115 2.46 13.26 15.07
CA ARG A 115 2.90 14.65 15.03
C ARG A 115 2.45 15.31 13.74
N ASP A 116 2.63 16.60 13.64
CA ASP A 116 2.38 17.32 12.40
C ASP A 116 3.35 16.82 11.30
N THR A 117 2.78 16.29 10.25
CA THR A 117 3.55 15.74 9.11
C THR A 117 2.86 16.05 7.80
N ASN A 118 3.60 15.93 6.71
CA ASN A 118 3.07 16.10 5.37
C ASN A 118 2.15 14.91 5.03
N ILE A 119 0.91 15.20 4.67
CA ILE A 119 -0.09 14.21 4.26
C ILE A 119 0.40 13.34 3.08
N PHE A 120 1.20 13.92 2.18
CA PHE A 120 1.74 13.22 1.02
C PHE A 120 2.95 12.34 1.34
N ALA A 121 3.54 12.46 2.53
CA ALA A 121 4.60 11.57 3.00
C ALA A 121 4.13 10.11 3.13
N THR A 122 2.81 9.89 3.22
CA THR A 122 2.22 8.55 3.25
C THR A 122 2.48 7.75 1.98
N ASP A 123 2.52 8.42 0.82
CA ASP A 123 2.80 7.78 -0.47
C ASP A 123 4.24 7.25 -0.50
N ALA A 124 5.20 7.98 0.10
CA ALA A 124 6.57 7.52 0.22
C ALA A 124 6.68 6.26 1.10
N VAL A 125 5.88 6.15 2.18
CA VAL A 125 5.84 4.94 3.01
C VAL A 125 5.28 3.76 2.24
N ILE A 126 4.22 3.97 1.48
CA ILE A 126 3.62 2.93 0.63
C ILE A 126 4.61 2.47 -0.44
N ALA A 127 5.24 3.40 -1.15
CA ALA A 127 6.25 3.11 -2.16
C ALA A 127 7.45 2.34 -1.60
N TYR A 128 7.89 2.68 -0.39
CA TYR A 128 8.95 1.95 0.28
C TYR A 128 8.55 0.50 0.58
N VAL A 129 7.38 0.28 1.17
CA VAL A 129 6.90 -1.07 1.49
C VAL A 129 6.72 -1.91 0.23
N ASN A 130 6.36 -1.27 -0.89
CA ASN A 130 6.25 -1.93 -2.20
C ASN A 130 7.60 -2.18 -2.87
N GLY A 131 8.71 -1.67 -2.31
CA GLY A 131 10.05 -1.81 -2.88
C GLY A 131 10.32 -0.89 -4.07
N GLU A 132 9.55 0.18 -4.22
CA GLU A 132 9.68 1.18 -5.31
C GLU A 132 10.77 2.21 -5.00
N ILE A 133 10.97 2.52 -3.72
CA ILE A 133 12.01 3.44 -3.25
C ILE A 133 12.87 2.78 -2.17
N PRO A 134 14.16 3.19 -2.02
CA PRO A 134 15.02 2.67 -0.97
C PRO A 134 14.73 3.33 0.39
N TYR A 135 15.19 2.68 1.47
CA TYR A 135 15.22 3.29 2.79
C TYR A 135 16.21 4.47 2.82
N SER A 136 15.76 5.61 3.30
CA SER A 136 16.54 6.85 3.39
C SER A 136 16.28 7.57 4.72
N ALA A 137 17.12 8.57 5.02
CA ALA A 137 16.92 9.41 6.20
C ALA A 137 15.61 10.21 6.11
N ASP A 138 15.23 10.66 4.91
CA ASP A 138 13.98 11.39 4.68
C ASP A 138 12.77 10.46 4.90
N LEU A 139 12.82 9.24 4.35
CA LEU A 139 11.78 8.24 4.59
C LEU A 139 11.65 7.92 6.09
N LYS A 140 12.78 7.79 6.80
CA LYS A 140 12.75 7.61 8.26
C LYS A 140 12.05 8.77 8.95
N ALA A 141 12.32 10.00 8.55
CA ALA A 141 11.66 11.17 9.12
C ALA A 141 10.15 11.17 8.87
N PHE A 142 9.69 10.69 7.70
CA PHE A 142 8.26 10.50 7.42
C PHE A 142 7.64 9.39 8.26
N LEU A 143 8.28 8.24 8.31
CA LEU A 143 7.83 7.10 9.12
C LEU A 143 7.68 7.46 10.59
N ASP A 144 8.60 8.25 11.15
CA ASP A 144 8.57 8.70 12.54
C ASP A 144 7.32 9.56 12.86
N GLY A 145 6.69 10.17 11.87
CA GLY A 145 5.47 10.99 12.03
C GLY A 145 4.16 10.24 11.81
N ILE A 146 4.20 9.00 11.34
CA ILE A 146 3.01 8.24 10.91
C ILE A 146 2.80 7.06 11.84
N ASP A 147 1.60 6.92 12.42
CA ASP A 147 1.18 5.73 13.18
C ASP A 147 0.48 4.71 12.28
N ARG A 148 -0.38 5.18 11.37
CA ARG A 148 -1.20 4.31 10.54
C ARG A 148 -1.60 4.98 9.25
N ILE A 149 -1.61 4.18 8.18
CA ILE A 149 -2.25 4.50 6.89
C ILE A 149 -3.27 3.39 6.62
N GLN A 150 -4.47 3.75 6.23
CA GLN A 150 -5.48 2.81 5.75
C GLN A 150 -5.94 3.26 4.37
N VAL A 151 -5.83 2.36 3.41
CA VAL A 151 -6.26 2.53 2.02
C VAL A 151 -7.44 1.62 1.78
N GLU A 152 -8.57 2.18 1.36
CA GLU A 152 -9.79 1.48 1.03
C GLU A 152 -10.10 1.70 -0.45
N ASN A 153 -10.25 0.62 -1.20
CA ASN A 153 -10.64 0.64 -2.61
C ASN A 153 -12.11 0.24 -2.74
N PHE A 154 -12.85 0.98 -3.55
CA PHE A 154 -14.28 0.79 -3.73
C PHE A 154 -14.60 0.43 -5.19
N GLU A 155 -15.49 -0.53 -5.36
CA GLU A 155 -16.14 -0.86 -6.63
C GLU A 155 -17.65 -0.67 -6.46
N ASN A 156 -18.27 0.13 -7.33
CA ASN A 156 -19.69 0.45 -7.24
C ASN A 156 -20.13 0.95 -5.83
N ASN A 157 -19.31 1.83 -5.24
CA ASN A 157 -19.48 2.37 -3.88
C ASN A 157 -19.47 1.31 -2.75
N LYS A 158 -19.01 0.08 -3.03
CA LYS A 158 -18.82 -0.97 -2.02
C LYS A 158 -17.34 -1.19 -1.80
N LEU A 159 -16.94 -1.37 -0.54
CA LEU A 159 -15.57 -1.71 -0.20
C LEU A 159 -15.19 -3.04 -0.86
N ALA A 160 -14.21 -3.00 -1.78
CA ALA A 160 -13.68 -4.16 -2.49
C ALA A 160 -12.42 -4.70 -1.82
N LEU A 161 -11.50 -3.80 -1.48
CA LEU A 161 -10.22 -4.16 -0.86
C LEU A 161 -9.80 -3.09 0.13
N PHE A 162 -9.20 -3.50 1.24
CA PHE A 162 -8.48 -2.56 2.11
C PHE A 162 -7.03 -2.99 2.32
N THR A 163 -6.16 -2.01 2.54
CA THR A 163 -4.78 -2.21 3.00
C THR A 163 -4.53 -1.30 4.19
N THR A 164 -3.95 -1.84 5.24
CA THR A 164 -3.55 -1.08 6.42
C THR A 164 -2.06 -1.21 6.63
N TYR A 165 -1.38 -0.09 6.86
CA TYR A 165 0.02 0.00 7.28
C TYR A 165 0.01 0.55 8.71
N GLU A 166 0.46 -0.22 9.68
CA GLU A 166 0.56 0.16 11.08
C GLU A 166 2.04 0.20 11.48
N ILE A 167 2.49 1.33 12.01
CA ILE A 167 3.88 1.55 12.37
C ILE A 167 4.02 1.44 13.88
N ASN A 168 4.85 0.50 14.32
CA ASN A 168 5.20 0.36 15.72
C ASN A 168 6.59 0.99 15.95
N HIS A 169 6.59 2.21 16.48
CA HIS A 169 7.81 2.97 16.73
C HIS A 169 8.72 2.35 17.80
N LYS A 170 8.16 1.58 18.75
CA LYS A 170 8.95 0.92 19.80
C LYS A 170 9.73 -0.27 19.26
N THR A 171 9.10 -1.10 18.43
CA THR A 171 9.73 -2.30 17.86
C THR A 171 10.36 -2.04 16.50
N GLN A 172 10.23 -0.83 15.95
CA GLN A 172 10.69 -0.45 14.62
C GLN A 172 10.17 -1.41 13.54
N GLN A 173 8.85 -1.66 13.57
CA GLN A 173 8.18 -2.57 12.65
C GLN A 173 7.01 -1.90 11.93
N ILE A 174 6.78 -2.34 10.69
CA ILE A 174 5.57 -2.05 9.92
C ILE A 174 4.75 -3.34 9.84
N THR A 175 3.48 -3.27 10.22
CA THR A 175 2.51 -4.32 9.97
C THR A 175 1.65 -3.92 8.78
N VAL A 176 1.66 -4.72 7.73
CA VAL A 176 0.81 -4.56 6.54
C VAL A 176 -0.27 -5.62 6.57
N LYS A 177 -1.54 -5.21 6.44
CA LYS A 177 -2.70 -6.11 6.37
C LYS A 177 -3.51 -5.78 5.12
N ASN A 178 -3.86 -6.80 4.36
CA ASN A 178 -4.80 -6.68 3.24
C ASN A 178 -6.01 -7.55 3.49
N GLY A 179 -7.18 -7.11 3.02
CA GLY A 179 -8.40 -7.89 3.15
C GLY A 179 -9.51 -7.43 2.21
N LEU A 180 -10.55 -8.27 2.07
CA LEU A 180 -11.73 -7.99 1.23
C LEU A 180 -12.81 -7.19 1.98
N SER A 181 -12.71 -7.10 3.31
CA SER A 181 -13.58 -6.29 4.15
C SER A 181 -12.87 -6.01 5.48
N ALA A 182 -13.36 -5.07 6.26
CA ALA A 182 -12.80 -4.76 7.56
C ALA A 182 -12.72 -5.98 8.53
N LYS A 183 -13.41 -7.08 8.20
CA LYS A 183 -13.48 -8.29 9.03
C LYS A 183 -12.68 -9.47 8.47
N VAL A 184 -12.31 -9.45 7.19
CA VAL A 184 -11.64 -10.59 6.53
C VAL A 184 -10.26 -10.16 6.07
N THR A 185 -9.25 -10.46 6.87
CA THR A 185 -7.83 -10.30 6.49
C THR A 185 -7.42 -11.47 5.61
N ILE A 186 -6.87 -11.19 4.43
CA ILE A 186 -6.33 -12.20 3.51
C ILE A 186 -4.83 -12.37 3.75
N THR A 187 -4.11 -11.27 3.97
CA THR A 187 -2.67 -11.30 4.21
C THR A 187 -2.28 -10.38 5.36
N LYS A 188 -1.23 -10.76 6.08
CA LYS A 188 -0.58 -9.94 7.10
C LYS A 188 0.92 -10.12 6.99
N ALA A 189 1.65 -9.03 6.84
CA ALA A 189 3.11 -9.01 6.94
C ALA A 189 3.53 -8.18 8.15
N VAL A 190 4.55 -8.65 8.86
CA VAL A 190 5.22 -7.90 9.94
C VAL A 190 6.68 -7.78 9.55
N LEU A 191 7.12 -6.56 9.27
CA LEU A 191 8.42 -6.26 8.67
C LEU A 191 9.18 -5.26 9.54
N SER A 192 10.50 -5.40 9.63
CA SER A 192 11.35 -4.34 10.18
C SER A 192 11.27 -3.11 9.30
N ILE A 193 11.27 -1.91 9.91
CA ILE A 193 11.28 -0.64 9.17
C ILE A 193 12.54 -0.53 8.31
N ASN A 194 13.70 -0.91 8.84
CA ASN A 194 14.93 -0.93 8.08
C ASN A 194 15.14 -2.30 7.43
N GLY A 195 15.16 -2.33 6.10
CA GLY A 195 15.47 -3.50 5.29
C GLY A 195 14.31 -4.47 5.06
N LEU A 196 13.08 -4.17 5.53
CA LEU A 196 11.87 -4.98 5.28
C LEU A 196 12.08 -6.49 5.51
N ASN A 197 12.68 -6.83 6.67
CA ASN A 197 12.88 -8.21 7.08
C ASN A 197 11.76 -8.64 8.04
N GLY A 198 11.24 -9.85 7.88
CA GLY A 198 10.17 -10.34 8.74
C GLY A 198 9.44 -11.56 8.22
N THR A 199 8.13 -11.58 8.39
CA THR A 199 7.27 -12.69 7.96
C THR A 199 6.00 -12.17 7.32
N MET A 200 5.46 -12.97 6.40
CA MET A 200 4.12 -12.78 5.85
C MET A 200 3.29 -14.04 6.10
N GLU A 201 2.05 -13.84 6.47
CA GLU A 201 1.03 -14.86 6.62
C GLU A 201 -0.11 -14.57 5.64
N THR A 202 -0.64 -15.62 5.01
CA THR A 202 -1.92 -15.57 4.31
C THR A 202 -2.96 -16.36 5.09
N TYR A 203 -4.22 -16.04 4.91
CA TYR A 203 -5.31 -16.64 5.68
C TYR A 203 -6.37 -17.21 4.76
N TYR A 204 -7.03 -18.26 5.20
CA TYR A 204 -8.29 -18.74 4.66
C TYR A 204 -9.44 -17.82 5.10
N GLU A 205 -10.60 -17.92 4.44
CA GLU A 205 -11.80 -17.16 4.80
C GLU A 205 -12.28 -17.41 6.24
N ASN A 206 -12.02 -18.62 6.78
CA ASN A 206 -12.30 -18.97 8.17
C ASN A 206 -11.32 -18.37 9.20
N GLY A 207 -10.35 -17.56 8.75
CA GLY A 207 -9.36 -16.89 9.57
C GLY A 207 -8.16 -17.74 10.01
N LYS A 208 -8.10 -19.04 9.62
CA LYS A 208 -6.93 -19.87 9.87
C LYS A 208 -5.80 -19.52 8.92
N ILE A 209 -4.57 -19.69 9.36
CA ILE A 209 -3.37 -19.48 8.53
C ILE A 209 -3.40 -20.49 7.37
N ASN A 210 -3.25 -19.99 6.15
CA ASN A 210 -3.05 -20.78 4.94
C ASN A 210 -1.55 -21.00 4.69
N GLN A 211 -0.78 -19.91 4.66
CA GLN A 211 0.67 -19.98 4.44
C GLN A 211 1.40 -19.01 5.35
N LYS A 212 2.67 -19.36 5.63
CA LYS A 212 3.62 -18.50 6.32
C LYS A 212 4.94 -18.53 5.58
N VAL A 213 5.53 -17.36 5.33
CA VAL A 213 6.79 -17.23 4.61
C VAL A 213 7.68 -16.18 5.27
N ALA A 214 8.99 -16.47 5.31
CA ALA A 214 9.99 -15.50 5.74
C ALA A 214 10.27 -14.47 4.63
N ILE A 215 10.53 -13.23 5.04
CA ILE A 215 10.88 -12.13 4.15
C ILE A 215 12.25 -11.57 4.56
N LYS A 216 13.09 -11.31 3.57
CA LYS A 216 14.37 -10.63 3.72
C LYS A 216 14.53 -9.62 2.61
N ASN A 217 14.86 -8.37 2.96
CA ASN A 217 14.99 -7.25 2.01
C ASN A 217 13.75 -7.10 1.11
N GLY A 218 12.55 -7.27 1.66
CA GLY A 218 11.28 -7.17 0.93
C GLY A 218 10.98 -8.36 0.01
N LEU A 219 11.81 -9.40 -0.06
CA LEU A 219 11.63 -10.57 -0.90
C LEU A 219 11.37 -11.82 -0.05
N PHE A 220 10.61 -12.78 -0.58
CA PHE A 220 10.47 -14.09 0.05
C PHE A 220 11.84 -14.77 0.12
N ASN A 221 12.29 -15.07 1.33
CA ASN A 221 13.62 -15.62 1.56
C ASN A 221 13.62 -16.43 2.86
N GLY A 222 13.85 -17.72 2.77
CA GLY A 222 13.80 -18.65 3.90
C GLY A 222 12.62 -19.61 3.81
N LYS A 223 12.22 -20.13 4.97
CA LYS A 223 11.18 -21.17 5.08
C LYS A 223 9.82 -20.66 4.61
N VAL A 224 9.11 -21.51 3.86
CA VAL A 224 7.68 -21.38 3.56
C VAL A 224 6.94 -22.60 4.13
N GLU A 225 5.77 -22.35 4.72
CA GLU A 225 4.91 -23.37 5.33
C GLU A 225 3.49 -23.20 4.80
N LYS A 226 2.80 -24.31 4.54
CA LYS A 226 1.39 -24.37 4.13
C LYS A 226 0.60 -25.18 5.14
N PHE A 227 -0.58 -24.73 5.49
CA PHE A 227 -1.44 -25.33 6.51
C PHE A 227 -2.81 -25.71 5.97
N SER A 228 -3.48 -26.64 6.63
CA SER A 228 -4.82 -27.08 6.31
C SER A 228 -5.88 -26.07 6.78
N ASP A 229 -6.88 -25.79 5.95
CA ASP A 229 -8.05 -24.98 6.29
C ASP A 229 -8.98 -25.70 7.30
N LYS A 230 -8.96 -27.05 7.30
CA LYS A 230 -9.78 -27.89 8.18
C LYS A 230 -9.12 -28.06 9.55
N SER A 231 -7.93 -28.64 9.57
CA SER A 231 -7.28 -29.05 10.82
C SER A 231 -6.28 -28.03 11.36
N GLY A 232 -5.76 -27.11 10.52
CA GLY A 232 -4.63 -26.23 10.83
C GLY A 232 -3.28 -26.94 10.84
N LYS A 233 -3.23 -28.23 10.48
CA LYS A 233 -1.98 -29.00 10.41
C LYS A 233 -1.13 -28.57 9.24
N LEU A 234 0.19 -28.80 9.36
CA LEU A 234 1.15 -28.54 8.30
C LEU A 234 0.91 -29.50 7.13
N LEU A 235 0.67 -28.95 5.93
CA LEU A 235 0.49 -29.67 4.68
C LEU A 235 1.68 -29.51 3.72
N GLY A 236 2.61 -28.60 3.99
CA GLY A 236 3.77 -28.44 3.12
C GLY A 236 4.82 -27.55 3.72
N THR A 237 6.06 -27.79 3.32
CA THR A 237 7.22 -26.94 3.63
C THR A 237 8.08 -26.77 2.40
N GLY A 238 8.82 -25.66 2.37
CA GLY A 238 9.82 -25.41 1.34
C GLY A 238 10.76 -24.29 1.73
N VAL A 239 11.66 -23.96 0.83
CA VAL A 239 12.60 -22.85 1.00
C VAL A 239 12.53 -21.93 -0.20
N MET A 240 12.45 -20.64 0.09
CA MET A 240 12.51 -19.57 -0.89
C MET A 240 13.87 -18.86 -0.80
N LYS A 241 14.38 -18.41 -1.92
CA LYS A 241 15.56 -17.55 -2.01
C LYS A 241 15.30 -16.46 -3.02
N ASP A 242 15.43 -15.20 -2.59
CA ASP A 242 15.26 -14.00 -3.42
C ASP A 242 13.96 -14.02 -4.27
N GLY A 243 12.86 -14.51 -3.65
CA GLY A 243 11.53 -14.60 -4.25
C GLY A 243 11.30 -15.82 -5.15
N LEU A 244 12.24 -16.76 -5.22
CA LEU A 244 12.15 -17.98 -6.03
C LEU A 244 12.25 -19.22 -5.15
N PRO A 245 11.59 -20.36 -5.51
CA PRO A 245 11.85 -21.66 -4.90
C PRO A 245 13.33 -22.06 -5.05
N ASP A 246 13.98 -22.39 -3.92
CA ASP A 246 15.39 -22.85 -3.89
C ASP A 246 15.59 -23.82 -2.72
N GLY A 247 15.50 -25.11 -2.98
CA GLY A 247 15.60 -26.17 -1.98
C GLY A 247 14.56 -27.27 -2.15
N GLU A 248 14.40 -28.10 -1.15
CA GLU A 248 13.40 -29.18 -1.14
C GLU A 248 12.03 -28.62 -0.71
N PHE A 249 11.00 -28.94 -1.48
CA PHE A 249 9.60 -28.75 -1.16
C PHE A 249 8.98 -30.10 -0.86
N VAL A 250 8.32 -30.19 0.29
CA VAL A 250 7.71 -31.42 0.81
C VAL A 250 6.24 -31.17 1.04
N GLU A 251 5.38 -32.05 0.54
CA GLU A 251 3.95 -32.04 0.83
C GLU A 251 3.57 -33.20 1.74
N TYR A 252 2.62 -32.95 2.63
CA TYR A 252 2.09 -33.89 3.62
C TYR A 252 0.59 -34.04 3.45
N ASP A 253 0.08 -35.23 3.79
CA ASP A 253 -1.34 -35.44 4.00
C ASP A 253 -1.80 -34.97 5.39
N GLU A 254 -3.10 -35.04 5.66
CA GLU A 254 -3.68 -34.64 6.96
C GLU A 254 -3.21 -35.54 8.14
N ALA A 255 -2.64 -36.70 7.87
CA ALA A 255 -2.01 -37.57 8.86
C ALA A 255 -0.54 -37.19 9.14
N GLY A 256 0.05 -36.28 8.34
CA GLY A 256 1.45 -35.86 8.42
C GLY A 256 2.42 -36.77 7.64
N LYS A 257 1.89 -37.67 6.80
CA LYS A 257 2.72 -38.54 5.96
C LYS A 257 3.14 -37.76 4.71
N VAL A 258 4.40 -37.92 4.30
CA VAL A 258 4.93 -37.32 3.05
C VAL A 258 4.23 -37.94 1.85
N ILE A 259 3.67 -37.10 0.99
CA ILE A 259 3.01 -37.49 -0.27
C ILE A 259 3.78 -37.01 -1.50
N SER A 260 4.62 -35.96 -1.38
CA SER A 260 5.42 -35.44 -2.49
C SER A 260 6.72 -34.82 -1.98
N LYS A 261 7.78 -34.93 -2.77
CA LYS A 261 9.05 -34.21 -2.61
C LYS A 261 9.55 -33.74 -3.95
N VAL A 262 9.83 -32.46 -4.06
CA VAL A 262 10.37 -31.84 -5.28
C VAL A 262 11.51 -30.92 -4.90
N LYS A 263 12.60 -30.97 -5.64
CA LYS A 263 13.74 -30.06 -5.44
C LYS A 263 13.72 -28.95 -6.46
N TYR A 264 14.04 -27.76 -6.00
CA TYR A 264 14.14 -26.57 -6.85
C TYR A 264 15.51 -25.91 -6.71
N LYS A 265 15.96 -25.30 -7.80
CA LYS A 265 17.13 -24.43 -7.85
C LYS A 265 16.80 -23.20 -8.67
N ASP A 266 16.94 -22.00 -8.08
CA ASP A 266 16.65 -20.73 -8.75
C ASP A 266 15.29 -20.72 -9.48
N GLY A 267 14.25 -21.27 -8.82
CA GLY A 267 12.87 -21.35 -9.33
C GLY A 267 12.59 -22.47 -10.33
N LYS A 268 13.59 -23.29 -10.67
CA LYS A 268 13.43 -24.42 -11.61
C LYS A 268 13.47 -25.75 -10.84
N GLU A 269 12.56 -26.65 -11.20
CA GLU A 269 12.61 -28.03 -10.69
C GLU A 269 13.87 -28.72 -11.18
N ILE A 270 14.54 -29.40 -10.26
CA ILE A 270 15.71 -30.26 -10.56
C ILE A 270 15.38 -31.69 -10.19
N LYS A 271 15.78 -32.61 -11.05
CA LYS A 271 15.62 -34.05 -10.84
C LYS A 271 16.65 -34.60 -9.85
#